data_9bd97bcb0c3d02f54da4b39c2771aad5
#
_entry.id   9bd97bcb0c3d02f54da4b39c2771aad5
#
_cell.length_a   1.000
_cell.length_b   1.000
_cell.length_c   1.000
_cell.angle_alpha   90.00
_cell.angle_beta   90.00
_cell.angle_gamma   90.00
#
_symmetry.space_group_name_H-M   'P 1'
#
loop_
_entity.id
_entity.type
_entity.pdbx_description
1 polymer ?
#
loop_
_entity_poly.entity_id
_entity_poly.type
_entity_poly.pdbx_seq_one_letter_code
_entity_poly.pdbx_strand_id
1 'polypeptide(L)'
;MRQGPHHDGSELYVSKDQPTLGEKVRLRVRVPSAYRFEIALVRSYHDGEPRFKELKQSSKTEFESWWEVDLELTNRVTRYRFLFARAESFEWLSARGLTNHDLHSNSDFQIVASDTRPSWLAASVFYQIFPDRFAKSSEKKLPEWAVARSWNELPRDKSKYTGIEVYGGDLDGVREHLDHIEELGANGIYFTPIFPATSNHRYDAASFDEVDPLLGGDKAWFRLTAAAKRRGIRIVGDITTNHVGANHKWFRKAQSKKSAAERNFFFWNRDFKWGYVGWWDLPSLPKLNFQSKELRRRLYAGKNSVIRKWLSSKYGLSGWRVDASNMAGVHKGDDFHDEVMHGIREALDASHDDAWLVAENGDFVASDLDGRGWHGTMNYQGFFRPFSIWMSDSVDLAGGFQGLPIKPPRIDGNQLVESITQFSASIPWHALTASMTLIDSHDTPRFRTIVSGDRSKHLSGIAFLMTYPGIPSIFMGDEIGLEGRSGEDSRRTIDWEDRSRWDLALLQSFKDLVKLRRTQDALIRGGLRWLDIGQDHLLFLRESKRQTLLILISRAAISLDFDLSSSGYRFEKTLFGPSQEGTRLRVNTGRATQGIWSLR
;
A
#
# COMPACT_ATOMS: atom_id res chain seq x y z
N MET A 1 -24.65 -10.95 5.78
CA MET A 1 -24.60 -9.69 6.60
C MET A 1 -25.99 -9.06 6.67
N ARG A 2 -26.39 -8.49 7.81
CA ARG A 2 -27.66 -7.76 7.92
C ARG A 2 -27.59 -6.52 7.02
N GLN A 3 -28.53 -6.37 6.05
CA GLN A 3 -28.62 -5.16 5.25
C GLN A 3 -29.04 -3.99 6.17
N GLY A 4 -28.15 -3.06 6.42
CA GLY A 4 -28.35 -1.90 7.27
C GLY A 4 -27.83 -0.62 6.62
N PRO A 5 -27.92 0.52 7.34
CA PRO A 5 -27.29 1.77 6.91
C PRO A 5 -25.82 1.58 6.52
N HIS A 6 -25.38 2.34 5.51
CA HIS A 6 -24.00 2.26 5.01
C HIS A 6 -23.42 3.63 4.74
N HIS A 7 -22.15 3.77 5.12
CA HIS A 7 -21.25 4.88 4.86
C HIS A 7 -19.82 4.33 4.92
N ASP A 8 -18.90 4.83 4.08
CA ASP A 8 -17.51 4.37 4.04
C ASP A 8 -16.47 5.50 3.94
N GLY A 9 -16.92 6.75 3.88
CA GLY A 9 -16.05 7.92 3.74
C GLY A 9 -15.62 8.25 2.31
N SER A 10 -16.03 7.46 1.31
CA SER A 10 -15.73 7.72 -0.10
C SER A 10 -16.47 8.94 -0.66
N GLU A 11 -16.14 9.35 -1.89
CA GLU A 11 -16.74 10.49 -2.57
C GLU A 11 -18.27 10.36 -2.81
N LEU A 12 -18.82 9.16 -2.71
CA LEU A 12 -20.25 8.92 -2.76
C LEU A 12 -20.94 9.42 -1.49
N TYR A 13 -20.24 9.39 -0.37
CA TYR A 13 -20.74 9.71 0.96
C TYR A 13 -20.20 11.01 1.55
N VAL A 14 -19.04 11.47 1.09
CA VAL A 14 -18.40 12.71 1.54
C VAL A 14 -18.23 13.64 0.35
N SER A 15 -18.76 14.85 0.44
CA SER A 15 -18.88 15.76 -0.71
C SER A 15 -17.55 16.31 -1.22
N LYS A 16 -16.50 16.29 -0.40
CA LYS A 16 -15.16 16.81 -0.73
C LYS A 16 -14.08 15.82 -0.33
N ASP A 17 -13.18 15.55 -1.26
CA ASP A 17 -12.07 14.61 -1.06
C ASP A 17 -10.90 15.22 -0.26
N GLN A 18 -10.57 16.48 -0.50
CA GLN A 18 -9.49 17.22 0.18
C GLN A 18 -10.03 18.55 0.74
N PRO A 19 -10.83 18.50 1.80
CA PRO A 19 -11.41 19.72 2.37
C PRO A 19 -10.35 20.52 3.15
N THR A 20 -10.58 21.81 3.27
CA THR A 20 -9.75 22.70 4.11
C THR A 20 -10.39 22.93 5.48
N LEU A 21 -9.59 23.39 6.46
CA LEU A 21 -10.09 23.76 7.78
C LEU A 21 -11.08 24.93 7.67
N GLY A 22 -12.17 24.86 8.43
CA GLY A 22 -13.30 25.81 8.37
C GLY A 22 -14.30 25.53 7.26
N GLU A 23 -14.03 24.57 6.38
CA GLU A 23 -14.90 24.25 5.27
C GLU A 23 -16.08 23.37 5.70
N LYS A 24 -17.24 23.56 5.04
CA LYS A 24 -18.42 22.71 5.23
C LYS A 24 -18.36 21.51 4.28
N VAL A 25 -18.49 20.33 4.86
CA VAL A 25 -18.52 19.05 4.16
C VAL A 25 -19.88 18.39 4.36
N ARG A 26 -20.51 17.97 3.28
CA ARG A 26 -21.76 17.21 3.34
C ARG A 26 -21.45 15.73 3.52
N LEU A 27 -22.02 15.14 4.56
CA LEU A 27 -22.02 13.70 4.81
C LEU A 27 -23.35 13.11 4.36
N ARG A 28 -23.29 11.91 3.80
CA ARG A 28 -24.46 11.15 3.34
C ARG A 28 -24.45 9.76 3.93
N VAL A 29 -25.61 9.22 4.21
CA VAL A 29 -25.80 7.82 4.61
C VAL A 29 -26.87 7.20 3.72
N ARG A 30 -26.59 6.03 3.20
CA ARG A 30 -27.57 5.19 2.51
C ARG A 30 -28.27 4.30 3.53
N VAL A 31 -29.59 4.25 3.48
CA VAL A 31 -30.42 3.44 4.38
C VAL A 31 -31.38 2.58 3.57
N PRO A 32 -31.31 1.23 3.67
CA PRO A 32 -32.25 0.35 3.01
C PRO A 32 -33.70 0.62 3.44
N SER A 33 -34.67 0.52 2.51
CA SER A 33 -36.07 0.79 2.81
C SER A 33 -36.69 -0.14 3.85
N ALA A 34 -36.11 -1.32 4.07
CA ALA A 34 -36.53 -2.26 5.11
C ALA A 34 -36.03 -1.89 6.52
N TYR A 35 -35.03 -1.01 6.64
CA TYR A 35 -34.46 -0.58 7.92
C TYR A 35 -35.36 0.50 8.56
N ARG A 36 -35.71 0.34 9.82
CA ARG A 36 -36.61 1.24 10.55
C ARG A 36 -35.86 1.98 11.65
N PHE A 37 -36.09 3.26 11.75
CA PHE A 37 -35.64 4.16 12.82
C PHE A 37 -36.58 5.36 12.92
N GLU A 38 -36.52 6.08 14.03
CA GLU A 38 -37.31 7.29 14.31
C GLU A 38 -36.42 8.53 14.25
N ILE A 39 -35.17 8.39 14.72
CA ILE A 39 -34.19 9.46 14.82
C ILE A 39 -32.89 9.01 14.14
N ALA A 40 -32.35 9.90 13.32
CA ALA A 40 -31.02 9.72 12.72
C ALA A 40 -30.14 10.94 12.99
N LEU A 41 -29.04 10.74 13.70
CA LEU A 41 -28.11 11.80 14.10
C LEU A 41 -26.69 11.47 13.65
N VAL A 42 -25.87 12.49 13.39
CA VAL A 42 -24.42 12.38 13.38
C VAL A 42 -23.86 12.90 14.69
N ARG A 43 -22.97 12.14 15.32
CA ARG A 43 -22.11 12.63 16.41
C ARG A 43 -20.76 13.02 15.81
N SER A 44 -20.32 14.23 16.06
CA SER A 44 -18.98 14.72 15.71
C SER A 44 -18.37 15.49 16.88
N TYR A 45 -17.08 15.83 16.78
CA TYR A 45 -16.39 16.61 17.78
C TYR A 45 -16.08 18.02 17.26
N HIS A 46 -16.32 19.02 18.11
CA HIS A 46 -16.01 20.42 17.88
C HIS A 46 -15.20 20.91 19.07
N ASP A 47 -13.94 21.26 18.84
CA ASP A 47 -13.02 21.67 19.90
C ASP A 47 -12.90 20.66 21.05
N GLY A 48 -12.97 19.36 20.71
CA GLY A 48 -12.91 18.26 21.68
C GLY A 48 -14.26 17.89 22.32
N GLU A 49 -15.33 18.65 22.08
CA GLU A 49 -16.65 18.39 22.64
C GLU A 49 -17.56 17.63 21.65
N PRO A 50 -18.26 16.57 22.10
CA PRO A 50 -19.20 15.85 21.25
C PRO A 50 -20.43 16.72 20.96
N ARG A 51 -20.84 16.77 19.68
CA ARG A 51 -22.05 17.44 19.21
C ARG A 51 -22.88 16.50 18.36
N PHE A 52 -24.19 16.61 18.49
CA PHE A 52 -25.14 15.86 17.69
C PHE A 52 -25.87 16.80 16.72
N LYS A 53 -26.05 16.32 15.50
CA LYS A 53 -26.80 17.03 14.46
C LYS A 53 -27.71 16.05 13.73
N GLU A 54 -28.95 16.45 13.51
CA GLU A 54 -29.95 15.62 12.83
C GLU A 54 -29.67 15.50 11.34
N LEU A 55 -29.83 14.28 10.79
CA LEU A 55 -29.80 14.03 9.37
C LEU A 55 -31.16 14.36 8.73
N LYS A 56 -31.12 14.87 7.51
CA LYS A 56 -32.30 15.12 6.70
C LYS A 56 -32.35 14.17 5.53
N GLN A 57 -33.53 13.64 5.23
CA GLN A 57 -33.73 12.81 4.04
C GLN A 57 -33.58 13.67 2.79
N SER A 58 -32.69 13.29 1.88
CA SER A 58 -32.42 14.00 0.62
C SER A 58 -33.08 13.32 -0.59
N SER A 59 -33.20 11.98 -0.55
CA SER A 59 -33.91 11.24 -1.60
C SER A 59 -34.41 9.89 -1.07
N LYS A 60 -35.34 9.28 -1.81
CA LYS A 60 -35.91 7.96 -1.52
C LYS A 60 -36.29 7.26 -2.81
N THR A 61 -35.97 5.95 -2.86
CA THR A 61 -36.44 5.02 -3.88
C THR A 61 -37.29 3.91 -3.24
N GLU A 62 -37.73 2.94 -4.01
CA GLU A 62 -38.36 1.72 -3.48
C GLU A 62 -37.40 0.92 -2.58
N PHE A 63 -36.11 0.91 -2.91
CA PHE A 63 -35.11 0.05 -2.29
C PHE A 63 -34.36 0.71 -1.12
N GLU A 64 -34.17 2.04 -1.18
CA GLU A 64 -33.33 2.77 -0.24
C GLU A 64 -33.70 4.25 -0.12
N SER A 65 -33.25 4.87 0.97
CA SER A 65 -33.29 6.32 1.18
C SER A 65 -31.88 6.85 1.48
N TRP A 66 -31.68 8.11 1.09
CA TRP A 66 -30.44 8.83 1.37
C TRP A 66 -30.70 9.93 2.38
N TRP A 67 -29.83 10.01 3.36
CA TRP A 67 -29.89 10.98 4.44
C TRP A 67 -28.59 11.77 4.47
N GLU A 68 -28.66 13.08 4.74
CA GLU A 68 -27.50 13.94 4.67
C GLU A 68 -27.47 14.98 5.80
N VAL A 69 -26.25 15.46 6.09
CA VAL A 69 -25.98 16.51 7.06
C VAL A 69 -24.72 17.26 6.66
N ASP A 70 -24.69 18.58 6.85
CA ASP A 70 -23.48 19.38 6.65
C ASP A 70 -22.73 19.52 7.96
N LEU A 71 -21.41 19.18 7.97
CA LEU A 71 -20.49 19.41 9.07
C LEU A 71 -19.49 20.50 8.68
N GLU A 72 -19.17 21.39 9.61
CA GLU A 72 -18.06 22.32 9.53
C GLU A 72 -16.83 21.68 10.15
N LEU A 73 -15.69 21.73 9.46
CA LEU A 73 -14.45 21.13 9.92
C LEU A 73 -13.67 22.11 10.78
N THR A 74 -13.90 22.09 12.08
CA THR A 74 -13.20 22.96 13.05
C THR A 74 -11.88 22.38 13.53
N ASN A 75 -11.68 21.08 13.39
CA ASN A 75 -10.46 20.37 13.75
C ASN A 75 -9.77 19.78 12.52
N ARG A 76 -8.45 19.68 12.54
CA ARG A 76 -7.68 19.01 11.46
C ARG A 76 -8.20 17.59 11.20
N VAL A 77 -8.37 16.80 12.25
CA VAL A 77 -9.00 15.48 12.17
C VAL A 77 -10.37 15.56 12.81
N THR A 78 -11.40 15.49 11.99
CA THR A 78 -12.81 15.45 12.45
C THR A 78 -13.27 13.99 12.49
N ARG A 79 -13.54 13.49 13.69
CA ARG A 79 -14.08 12.15 13.92
C ARG A 79 -15.60 12.22 14.00
N TYR A 80 -16.31 11.26 13.40
CA TYR A 80 -17.77 11.21 13.41
C TYR A 80 -18.30 9.79 13.27
N ARG A 81 -19.53 9.56 13.77
CA ARG A 81 -20.33 8.34 13.58
C ARG A 81 -21.80 8.69 13.53
N PHE A 82 -22.63 7.78 13.03
CA PHE A 82 -24.06 8.00 12.94
C PHE A 82 -24.81 7.18 13.99
N LEU A 83 -25.87 7.75 14.54
CA LEU A 83 -26.79 7.12 15.47
C LEU A 83 -28.15 6.97 14.81
N PHE A 84 -28.68 5.76 14.84
CA PHE A 84 -30.05 5.45 14.46
C PHE A 84 -30.80 4.95 15.69
N ALA A 85 -31.84 5.64 16.11
CA ALA A 85 -32.57 5.33 17.34
C ALA A 85 -34.05 5.07 17.07
N ARG A 86 -34.64 4.26 17.96
CA ARG A 86 -36.07 3.99 18.16
C ARG A 86 -36.37 4.12 19.64
N ALA A 87 -37.67 4.06 20.01
CA ALA A 87 -38.10 4.26 21.41
C ALA A 87 -37.28 3.44 22.44
N GLU A 88 -36.91 2.20 22.15
CA GLU A 88 -36.28 1.31 23.12
C GLU A 88 -34.92 0.73 22.65
N SER A 89 -34.37 1.21 21.52
CA SER A 89 -33.13 0.68 20.96
C SER A 89 -32.39 1.69 20.13
N PHE A 90 -31.10 1.52 20.03
CA PHE A 90 -30.25 2.32 19.14
C PHE A 90 -29.18 1.46 18.46
N GLU A 91 -28.71 1.93 17.33
CA GLU A 91 -27.56 1.37 16.63
C GLU A 91 -26.63 2.50 16.21
N TRP A 92 -25.31 2.28 16.40
CA TRP A 92 -24.25 3.14 15.89
C TRP A 92 -23.75 2.60 14.56
N LEU A 93 -23.65 3.47 13.56
CA LEU A 93 -22.88 3.21 12.35
C LEU A 93 -21.54 3.91 12.44
N SER A 94 -20.49 3.14 12.57
CA SER A 94 -19.07 3.57 12.58
C SER A 94 -18.33 2.98 11.39
N ALA A 95 -17.03 3.28 11.25
CA ALA A 95 -16.19 2.69 10.23
C ALA A 95 -16.05 1.15 10.36
N ARG A 96 -16.40 0.57 11.52
CA ARG A 96 -16.49 -0.89 11.73
C ARG A 96 -17.86 -1.48 11.35
N GLY A 97 -18.81 -0.65 10.94
CA GLY A 97 -20.18 -1.06 10.62
C GLY A 97 -21.17 -0.77 11.75
N LEU A 98 -22.32 -1.47 11.73
CA LEU A 98 -23.40 -1.30 12.69
C LEU A 98 -23.17 -2.07 13.99
N THR A 99 -23.43 -1.42 15.11
CA THR A 99 -23.39 -2.01 16.46
C THR A 99 -24.52 -1.47 17.33
N ASN A 100 -25.06 -2.31 18.22
CA ASN A 100 -26.11 -1.96 19.18
C ASN A 100 -25.57 -1.64 20.58
N HIS A 101 -24.29 -1.39 20.69
CA HIS A 101 -23.61 -0.99 21.92
C HIS A 101 -22.65 0.17 21.63
N ASP A 102 -22.23 0.87 22.67
CA ASP A 102 -21.29 1.97 22.51
C ASP A 102 -19.90 1.48 22.13
N LEU A 103 -19.21 2.26 21.30
CA LEU A 103 -17.91 1.93 20.73
C LEU A 103 -16.88 2.98 21.14
N HIS A 104 -15.62 2.55 21.24
CA HIS A 104 -14.50 3.47 21.35
C HIS A 104 -14.37 4.35 20.11
N SER A 105 -14.04 5.64 20.28
CA SER A 105 -13.95 6.63 19.19
C SER A 105 -12.86 6.33 18.14
N ASN A 106 -11.98 5.37 18.39
CA ASN A 106 -11.03 4.89 17.38
C ASN A 106 -11.71 4.19 16.18
N SER A 107 -12.98 3.83 16.33
CA SER A 107 -13.81 3.25 15.26
C SER A 107 -14.63 4.30 14.51
N ASP A 108 -14.54 5.58 14.85
CA ASP A 108 -15.23 6.64 14.14
C ASP A 108 -14.68 6.82 12.73
N PHE A 109 -15.54 7.20 11.79
CA PHE A 109 -15.09 7.73 10.52
C PHE A 109 -14.26 8.99 10.73
N GLN A 110 -13.33 9.27 9.82
CA GLN A 110 -12.42 10.39 9.94
C GLN A 110 -12.37 11.20 8.65
N ILE A 111 -12.41 12.52 8.78
CA ILE A 111 -12.06 13.46 7.71
C ILE A 111 -10.85 14.26 8.18
N VAL A 112 -9.83 14.33 7.34
CA VAL A 112 -8.64 15.14 7.59
C VAL A 112 -8.69 16.38 6.71
N ALA A 113 -8.68 17.54 7.34
CA ALA A 113 -8.63 18.83 6.65
C ALA A 113 -7.21 19.21 6.28
N SER A 114 -7.07 19.83 5.10
CA SER A 114 -5.79 20.35 4.59
C SER A 114 -4.71 19.27 4.38
N ASP A 115 -5.14 18.04 4.03
CA ASP A 115 -4.24 17.00 3.54
C ASP A 115 -4.24 17.01 2.00
N THR A 116 -3.13 17.44 1.42
CA THR A 116 -2.95 17.49 -0.04
C THR A 116 -2.31 16.19 -0.53
N ARG A 117 -2.92 15.58 -1.54
CA ARG A 117 -2.46 14.32 -2.15
C ARG A 117 -2.39 14.44 -3.66
N PRO A 118 -1.42 13.79 -4.31
CA PRO A 118 -1.34 13.77 -5.77
C PRO A 118 -2.60 13.17 -6.40
N SER A 119 -3.23 13.89 -7.30
CA SER A 119 -4.46 13.44 -7.99
C SER A 119 -4.24 12.22 -8.90
N TRP A 120 -3.02 12.03 -9.40
CA TRP A 120 -2.67 10.92 -10.28
C TRP A 120 -2.67 9.55 -9.58
N LEU A 121 -2.59 9.51 -8.24
CA LEU A 121 -2.55 8.26 -7.47
C LEU A 121 -3.77 7.37 -7.72
N ALA A 122 -4.96 7.94 -7.76
CA ALA A 122 -6.21 7.18 -7.82
C ALA A 122 -6.28 6.19 -8.98
N ALA A 123 -5.72 6.53 -10.16
CA ALA A 123 -5.69 5.67 -11.34
C ALA A 123 -4.32 5.00 -11.56
N SER A 124 -3.48 4.90 -10.50
CA SER A 124 -2.14 4.33 -10.63
C SER A 124 -2.12 2.86 -10.29
N VAL A 125 -1.23 2.15 -10.99
CA VAL A 125 -0.77 0.80 -10.68
C VAL A 125 0.76 0.83 -10.76
N PHE A 126 1.40 0.43 -9.67
CA PHE A 126 2.85 0.39 -9.57
C PHE A 126 3.41 -0.96 -9.92
N TYR A 127 4.61 -0.94 -10.51
CA TYR A 127 5.44 -2.11 -10.74
C TYR A 127 6.70 -1.97 -9.89
N GLN A 128 6.87 -2.85 -8.89
CA GLN A 128 8.02 -2.85 -8.01
C GLN A 128 9.21 -3.53 -8.67
N ILE A 129 10.36 -2.86 -8.69
CA ILE A 129 11.60 -3.36 -9.28
C ILE A 129 12.68 -3.49 -8.21
N PHE A 130 13.28 -4.68 -8.13
CA PHE A 130 14.55 -4.93 -7.46
C PHE A 130 15.67 -4.84 -8.51
N PRO A 131 16.46 -3.74 -8.56
CA PRO A 131 17.28 -3.43 -9.74
C PRO A 131 18.29 -4.50 -10.14
N ASP A 132 18.93 -5.16 -9.17
CA ASP A 132 19.91 -6.22 -9.43
C ASP A 132 19.33 -7.46 -10.14
N ARG A 133 17.98 -7.60 -10.16
CA ARG A 133 17.29 -8.83 -10.57
C ARG A 133 16.31 -8.65 -11.72
N PHE A 134 16.06 -7.44 -12.17
CA PHE A 134 15.05 -7.19 -13.20
C PHE A 134 15.58 -7.46 -14.62
N ALA A 135 16.61 -6.74 -15.04
CA ALA A 135 17.24 -6.89 -16.34
C ALA A 135 18.68 -6.37 -16.32
N LYS A 136 19.54 -6.97 -17.13
CA LYS A 136 20.96 -6.64 -17.26
C LYS A 136 21.25 -6.12 -18.67
N SER A 137 21.80 -4.91 -18.79
CA SER A 137 22.18 -4.33 -20.11
C SER A 137 23.57 -4.75 -20.58
N SER A 138 24.49 -5.02 -19.66
CA SER A 138 25.89 -5.39 -19.97
C SER A 138 26.57 -6.08 -18.79
N GLU A 139 27.62 -6.82 -19.10
CA GLU A 139 28.50 -7.36 -18.04
C GLU A 139 29.27 -6.24 -17.34
N LYS A 140 29.42 -6.35 -16.03
CA LYS A 140 30.13 -5.38 -15.20
C LYS A 140 31.20 -6.04 -14.34
N LYS A 141 32.30 -5.33 -14.15
CA LYS A 141 33.30 -5.73 -13.15
C LYS A 141 32.69 -5.53 -11.75
N LEU A 142 32.59 -6.59 -11.01
CA LEU A 142 32.08 -6.55 -9.65
C LEU A 142 33.17 -6.14 -8.65
N PRO A 143 32.80 -5.46 -7.55
CA PRO A 143 33.71 -5.15 -6.46
C PRO A 143 34.06 -6.42 -5.65
N GLU A 144 35.15 -6.37 -4.87
CA GLU A 144 35.64 -7.51 -4.10
C GLU A 144 34.63 -8.10 -3.10
N TRP A 145 33.72 -7.29 -2.59
CA TRP A 145 32.70 -7.76 -1.66
C TRP A 145 31.61 -8.59 -2.31
N ALA A 146 31.40 -8.46 -3.62
CA ALA A 146 30.30 -9.06 -4.35
C ALA A 146 30.60 -10.49 -4.78
N VAL A 147 29.64 -11.37 -4.62
CA VAL A 147 29.66 -12.74 -5.14
C VAL A 147 28.86 -12.77 -6.43
N ALA A 148 29.56 -12.97 -7.56
CA ALA A 148 28.90 -13.06 -8.86
C ALA A 148 27.96 -14.27 -8.95
N ARG A 149 26.78 -14.07 -9.57
CA ARG A 149 25.82 -15.13 -9.87
C ARG A 149 25.47 -15.10 -11.35
N SER A 150 25.26 -16.28 -11.90
CA SER A 150 24.69 -16.40 -13.26
C SER A 150 23.23 -15.93 -13.26
N TRP A 151 22.77 -15.28 -14.34
CA TRP A 151 21.46 -14.62 -14.40
C TRP A 151 20.29 -15.53 -14.01
N ASN A 152 20.25 -16.76 -14.51
CA ASN A 152 19.15 -17.69 -14.25
C ASN A 152 19.38 -18.62 -13.05
N GLU A 153 20.44 -18.39 -12.27
CA GLU A 153 20.71 -19.16 -11.05
C GLU A 153 19.78 -18.73 -9.90
N LEU A 154 19.26 -19.70 -9.14
CA LEU A 154 18.39 -19.37 -8.00
C LEU A 154 19.17 -18.69 -6.88
N PRO A 155 18.57 -17.69 -6.20
CA PRO A 155 19.16 -17.08 -5.02
C PRO A 155 19.38 -18.10 -3.90
N ARG A 156 20.44 -17.93 -3.12
CA ARG A 156 20.63 -18.72 -1.89
C ARG A 156 19.73 -18.13 -0.80
N ASP A 157 18.86 -18.96 -0.27
CA ASP A 157 18.01 -18.59 0.87
C ASP A 157 18.80 -18.76 2.19
N LYS A 158 18.67 -17.78 3.10
CA LYS A 158 19.24 -17.82 4.46
C LYS A 158 20.74 -18.19 4.54
N SER A 159 21.52 -17.68 3.62
CA SER A 159 22.97 -17.87 3.53
C SER A 159 23.71 -16.61 3.97
N LYS A 160 24.93 -16.76 4.48
CA LYS A 160 25.85 -15.63 4.74
C LYS A 160 26.20 -14.82 3.46
N TYR A 161 25.92 -15.38 2.30
CA TYR A 161 26.16 -14.74 1.01
C TYR A 161 24.93 -14.04 0.43
N THR A 162 23.75 -14.28 0.98
CA THR A 162 22.47 -13.82 0.42
C THR A 162 22.46 -12.31 0.12
N GLY A 163 22.96 -11.48 1.04
CA GLY A 163 23.00 -10.03 0.85
C GLY A 163 24.06 -9.53 -0.13
N ILE A 164 25.05 -10.37 -0.50
CA ILE A 164 26.18 -9.99 -1.36
C ILE A 164 26.22 -10.71 -2.70
N GLU A 165 25.23 -11.55 -3.00
CA GLU A 165 25.06 -12.17 -4.31
C GLU A 165 24.57 -11.13 -5.32
N VAL A 166 25.35 -10.88 -6.38
CA VAL A 166 25.06 -9.89 -7.41
C VAL A 166 24.85 -10.58 -8.75
N TYR A 167 23.70 -10.31 -9.38
CA TYR A 167 23.33 -10.84 -10.70
C TYR A 167 23.64 -9.84 -11.81
N GLY A 168 23.84 -8.58 -11.46
CA GLY A 168 24.30 -7.54 -12.36
C GLY A 168 23.18 -6.81 -13.12
N GLY A 169 21.94 -6.92 -12.69
CA GLY A 169 20.86 -6.09 -13.20
C GLY A 169 21.15 -4.59 -13.00
N ASP A 170 20.64 -3.74 -13.89
CA ASP A 170 20.94 -2.33 -13.90
C ASP A 170 19.81 -1.45 -14.48
N LEU A 171 19.96 -0.12 -14.34
CA LEU A 171 18.96 0.85 -14.77
C LEU A 171 18.83 0.99 -16.30
N ASP A 172 19.88 0.68 -17.07
CA ASP A 172 19.76 0.62 -18.51
C ASP A 172 18.99 -0.63 -18.95
N GLY A 173 19.19 -1.78 -18.29
CA GLY A 173 18.36 -2.96 -18.47
C GLY A 173 16.88 -2.68 -18.15
N VAL A 174 16.60 -1.94 -17.08
CA VAL A 174 15.22 -1.50 -16.78
C VAL A 174 14.69 -0.63 -17.92
N ARG A 175 15.49 0.34 -18.42
CA ARG A 175 15.10 1.24 -19.51
C ARG A 175 14.76 0.46 -20.81
N GLU A 176 15.48 -0.59 -21.09
CA GLU A 176 15.29 -1.44 -22.29
C GLU A 176 14.02 -2.30 -22.22
N HIS A 177 13.51 -2.53 -21.02
CA HIS A 177 12.28 -3.28 -20.78
C HIS A 177 11.09 -2.45 -20.30
N LEU A 178 11.12 -1.11 -20.47
CA LEU A 178 9.97 -0.24 -20.13
C LEU A 178 8.71 -0.58 -20.94
N ASP A 179 8.87 -1.13 -22.14
CA ASP A 179 7.74 -1.55 -22.97
C ASP A 179 6.92 -2.66 -22.30
N HIS A 180 7.56 -3.60 -21.59
CA HIS A 180 6.87 -4.63 -20.83
C HIS A 180 5.98 -4.03 -19.72
N ILE A 181 6.50 -3.02 -19.00
CA ILE A 181 5.76 -2.34 -17.94
C ILE A 181 4.59 -1.54 -18.51
N GLU A 182 4.80 -0.86 -19.64
CA GLU A 182 3.76 -0.12 -20.36
C GLU A 182 2.68 -1.04 -20.91
N GLU A 183 3.05 -2.17 -21.53
CA GLU A 183 2.12 -3.18 -22.04
C GLU A 183 1.33 -3.86 -20.93
N LEU A 184 1.93 -4.06 -19.74
CA LEU A 184 1.22 -4.54 -18.56
C LEU A 184 0.15 -3.52 -18.12
N GLY A 185 0.31 -2.26 -18.51
CA GLY A 185 -0.57 -1.16 -18.16
C GLY A 185 -0.19 -0.44 -16.86
N ALA A 186 0.93 -0.79 -16.21
CA ALA A 186 1.43 -0.07 -15.05
C ALA A 186 1.95 1.33 -15.47
N ASN A 187 1.66 2.35 -14.65
CA ASN A 187 2.07 3.73 -14.89
C ASN A 187 2.92 4.32 -13.77
N GLY A 188 3.31 3.49 -12.82
CA GLY A 188 4.27 3.81 -11.78
C GLY A 188 5.32 2.71 -11.63
N ILE A 189 6.56 3.11 -11.34
CA ILE A 189 7.63 2.21 -10.93
C ILE A 189 8.02 2.56 -9.50
N TYR A 190 8.06 1.57 -8.63
CA TYR A 190 8.67 1.66 -7.32
C TYR A 190 9.99 0.89 -7.32
N PHE A 191 11.10 1.59 -7.10
CA PHE A 191 12.42 0.97 -6.94
C PHE A 191 12.73 0.71 -5.48
N THR A 192 13.28 -0.49 -5.16
CA THR A 192 14.09 -0.64 -3.95
C THR A 192 15.33 0.25 -4.06
N PRO A 193 16.11 0.51 -2.98
CA PRO A 193 17.16 1.53 -2.99
C PRO A 193 18.13 1.43 -4.17
N ILE A 194 18.49 2.59 -4.72
CA ILE A 194 19.39 2.72 -5.88
C ILE A 194 20.74 3.34 -5.51
N PHE A 195 20.96 3.60 -4.24
CA PHE A 195 22.17 4.23 -3.72
C PHE A 195 23.36 3.25 -3.68
N PRO A 196 24.62 3.77 -3.73
CA PRO A 196 25.79 2.94 -3.50
C PRO A 196 25.72 2.20 -2.17
N ALA A 197 26.06 0.91 -2.15
CA ALA A 197 25.97 0.06 -0.98
C ALA A 197 26.98 -1.10 -1.07
N THR A 198 27.03 -1.95 -0.04
CA THR A 198 27.80 -3.19 -0.01
C THR A 198 26.91 -4.43 0.05
N SER A 199 25.66 -4.26 -0.37
CA SER A 199 24.68 -5.33 -0.52
C SER A 199 23.91 -5.22 -1.83
N ASN A 200 23.30 -6.32 -2.25
CA ASN A 200 22.44 -6.36 -3.44
C ASN A 200 21.13 -5.60 -3.23
N HIS A 201 20.61 -5.51 -1.98
CA HIS A 201 19.37 -4.83 -1.62
C HIS A 201 19.54 -3.33 -1.38
N ARG A 202 20.75 -2.84 -1.14
CA ARG A 202 21.12 -1.43 -0.98
C ARG A 202 20.47 -0.67 0.17
N TYR A 203 19.86 -1.37 1.15
CA TYR A 203 19.36 -0.72 2.37
C TYR A 203 20.51 -0.28 3.30
N ASP A 204 21.72 -0.76 3.09
CA ASP A 204 22.96 -0.30 3.72
C ASP A 204 23.63 0.84 2.91
N ALA A 205 22.90 1.88 2.56
CA ALA A 205 23.39 2.97 1.73
C ALA A 205 24.74 3.53 2.22
N ALA A 206 25.72 3.65 1.31
CA ALA A 206 27.03 4.26 1.55
C ALA A 206 27.05 5.76 1.24
N SER A 207 26.10 6.23 0.44
CA SER A 207 25.89 7.64 0.08
C SER A 207 24.44 7.81 -0.35
N PHE A 208 23.87 9.01 -0.11
CA PHE A 208 22.58 9.44 -0.67
C PHE A 208 22.74 10.44 -1.82
N ASP A 209 23.98 10.69 -2.26
CA ASP A 209 24.23 11.77 -3.21
C ASP A 209 24.23 11.34 -4.67
N GLU A 210 24.30 10.06 -4.95
CA GLU A 210 24.49 9.52 -6.30
C GLU A 210 23.82 8.15 -6.42
N VAL A 211 23.60 7.72 -7.64
CA VAL A 211 23.17 6.37 -7.97
C VAL A 211 24.36 5.42 -7.96
N ASP A 212 24.15 4.19 -7.47
CA ASP A 212 25.15 3.13 -7.44
C ASP A 212 25.81 2.95 -8.82
N PRO A 213 27.15 3.04 -8.92
CA PRO A 213 27.85 2.72 -10.17
C PRO A 213 27.56 1.34 -10.73
N LEU A 214 27.26 0.34 -9.88
CA LEU A 214 26.83 -1.00 -10.32
C LEU A 214 25.49 -0.99 -11.04
N LEU A 215 24.64 0.00 -10.77
CA LEU A 215 23.37 0.21 -11.47
C LEU A 215 23.53 1.11 -12.71
N GLY A 216 24.77 1.56 -13.04
CA GLY A 216 25.06 2.45 -14.16
C GLY A 216 25.16 3.93 -13.76
N GLY A 217 25.08 4.25 -12.47
CA GLY A 217 25.27 5.58 -11.91
C GLY A 217 24.24 6.62 -12.39
N ASP A 218 24.49 7.89 -12.08
CA ASP A 218 23.60 9.01 -12.42
C ASP A 218 23.29 9.10 -13.93
N LYS A 219 24.20 8.70 -14.81
CA LYS A 219 23.96 8.76 -16.26
C LYS A 219 22.87 7.77 -16.69
N ALA A 220 22.87 6.55 -16.18
CA ALA A 220 21.83 5.57 -16.45
C ALA A 220 20.49 6.02 -15.85
N TRP A 221 20.52 6.58 -14.64
CA TRP A 221 19.33 7.17 -14.00
C TRP A 221 18.66 8.23 -14.86
N PHE A 222 19.44 9.20 -15.38
CA PHE A 222 18.88 10.27 -16.22
C PHE A 222 18.32 9.74 -17.55
N ARG A 223 18.93 8.71 -18.14
CA ARG A 223 18.38 8.06 -19.33
C ARG A 223 17.04 7.36 -19.02
N LEU A 224 16.99 6.63 -17.92
CA LEU A 224 15.79 5.91 -17.47
C LEU A 224 14.64 6.88 -17.15
N THR A 225 14.88 7.90 -16.30
CA THR A 225 13.85 8.87 -15.91
C THR A 225 13.30 9.65 -17.09
N ALA A 226 14.17 10.04 -18.04
CA ALA A 226 13.74 10.67 -19.29
C ALA A 226 12.88 9.73 -20.16
N ALA A 227 13.23 8.44 -20.25
CA ALA A 227 12.46 7.46 -21.01
C ALA A 227 11.11 7.16 -20.34
N ALA A 228 11.07 6.98 -19.01
CA ALA A 228 9.85 6.79 -18.23
C ALA A 228 8.90 7.98 -18.36
N LYS A 229 9.43 9.21 -18.23
CA LYS A 229 8.63 10.44 -18.39
C LYS A 229 7.95 10.54 -19.76
N ARG A 230 8.64 10.16 -20.85
CA ARG A 230 8.05 10.17 -22.21
C ARG A 230 6.90 9.18 -22.36
N ARG A 231 6.88 8.10 -21.56
CA ARG A 231 5.81 7.09 -21.50
C ARG A 231 4.73 7.40 -20.45
N GLY A 232 4.82 8.53 -19.74
CA GLY A 232 3.91 8.87 -18.65
C GLY A 232 4.05 7.97 -17.42
N ILE A 233 5.18 7.27 -17.28
CA ILE A 233 5.49 6.41 -16.13
C ILE A 233 6.16 7.26 -15.05
N ARG A 234 5.60 7.26 -13.85
CA ARG A 234 6.14 7.92 -12.66
C ARG A 234 7.10 7.00 -11.91
N ILE A 235 8.08 7.57 -11.23
CA ILE A 235 9.07 6.80 -10.47
C ILE A 235 9.03 7.23 -9.01
N VAL A 236 8.90 6.26 -8.10
CA VAL A 236 9.00 6.43 -6.64
C VAL A 236 10.28 5.74 -6.18
N GLY A 237 11.11 6.46 -5.43
CA GLY A 237 12.34 5.95 -4.84
C GLY A 237 12.11 5.36 -3.46
N ASP A 238 13.11 4.66 -2.96
CA ASP A 238 13.18 4.11 -1.61
C ASP A 238 14.32 4.74 -0.81
N ILE A 239 14.06 5.10 0.43
CA ILE A 239 15.06 5.72 1.30
C ILE A 239 15.01 5.17 2.72
N THR A 240 16.17 4.78 3.24
CA THR A 240 16.35 4.44 4.65
C THR A 240 16.50 5.73 5.48
N THR A 241 15.63 5.91 6.46
CA THR A 241 15.70 7.04 7.40
C THR A 241 16.02 6.60 8.82
N ASN A 242 15.94 5.31 9.11
CA ASN A 242 16.26 4.75 10.41
C ASN A 242 17.76 4.52 10.60
N HIS A 243 18.48 4.15 9.55
CA HIS A 243 19.91 3.76 9.57
C HIS A 243 20.59 4.11 8.25
N VAL A 244 21.90 3.94 8.21
CA VAL A 244 22.71 3.97 6.98
C VAL A 244 23.66 2.77 6.99
N GLY A 245 24.36 2.51 5.90
CA GLY A 245 25.42 1.50 5.88
C GLY A 245 26.66 1.89 6.71
N ALA A 246 27.38 0.92 7.25
CA ALA A 246 28.66 1.17 7.94
C ALA A 246 29.70 1.82 7.02
N ASN A 247 29.54 1.69 5.71
CA ASN A 247 30.38 2.36 4.71
C ASN A 247 29.87 3.75 4.32
N HIS A 248 28.76 4.23 4.89
CA HIS A 248 28.23 5.56 4.58
C HIS A 248 29.25 6.65 4.93
N LYS A 249 29.43 7.60 4.03
CA LYS A 249 30.42 8.70 4.20
C LYS A 249 30.22 9.48 5.50
N TRP A 250 28.99 9.64 5.98
CA TRP A 250 28.73 10.28 7.27
C TRP A 250 29.25 9.43 8.42
N PHE A 251 29.02 8.11 8.38
CA PHE A 251 29.45 7.21 9.45
C PHE A 251 30.98 7.06 9.48
N ARG A 252 31.62 6.86 8.32
CA ARG A 252 33.08 6.79 8.23
C ARG A 252 33.77 8.07 8.74
N LYS A 253 33.20 9.24 8.42
CA LYS A 253 33.70 10.51 8.94
C LYS A 253 33.50 10.64 10.44
N ALA A 254 32.34 10.18 10.96
CA ALA A 254 32.06 10.14 12.41
C ALA A 254 33.02 9.23 13.17
N GLN A 255 33.45 8.10 12.58
CA GLN A 255 34.44 7.19 13.17
C GLN A 255 35.83 7.78 13.15
N SER A 256 36.28 8.34 12.03
CA SER A 256 37.66 8.82 11.85
C SER A 256 37.94 10.14 12.56
N LYS A 257 36.94 11.03 12.76
CA LYS A 257 37.13 12.35 13.34
C LYS A 257 36.10 12.65 14.42
N LYS A 258 36.51 12.52 15.70
CA LYS A 258 35.63 12.76 16.86
C LYS A 258 34.99 14.17 16.92
N SER A 259 35.65 15.18 16.37
CA SER A 259 35.18 16.57 16.28
C SER A 259 34.28 16.85 15.08
N ALA A 260 34.02 15.89 14.21
CA ALA A 260 33.14 16.07 13.06
C ALA A 260 31.68 16.20 13.52
N ALA A 261 30.91 17.05 12.83
CA ALA A 261 29.48 17.20 13.08
C ALA A 261 28.72 15.85 12.96
N GLU A 262 29.20 15.00 12.06
CA GLU A 262 28.65 13.67 11.80
C GLU A 262 28.76 12.73 13.02
N ARG A 263 29.64 13.06 13.98
CA ARG A 263 29.72 12.28 15.23
C ARG A 263 28.39 12.22 15.96
N ASN A 264 27.61 13.30 15.92
CA ASN A 264 26.30 13.42 16.55
C ASN A 264 25.16 12.78 15.73
N PHE A 265 25.45 12.24 14.55
CA PHE A 265 24.44 11.56 13.73
C PHE A 265 24.15 10.14 14.18
N PHE A 266 24.92 9.60 15.12
CA PHE A 266 24.88 8.20 15.53
C PHE A 266 24.88 8.05 17.06
N PHE A 267 24.31 6.96 17.53
CA PHE A 267 24.35 6.57 18.95
C PHE A 267 25.63 5.76 19.22
N TRP A 268 26.52 6.32 20.04
CA TRP A 268 27.77 5.66 20.45
C TRP A 268 27.54 4.96 21.79
N ASN A 269 27.79 3.63 21.83
CA ASN A 269 27.58 2.81 23.03
C ASN A 269 28.69 1.76 23.16
N ARG A 270 29.38 1.77 24.29
CA ARG A 270 30.48 0.85 24.58
C ARG A 270 30.03 -0.56 24.97
N ASP A 271 28.76 -0.75 25.29
CA ASP A 271 28.21 -2.08 25.57
C ASP A 271 28.17 -2.95 24.31
N PHE A 272 28.17 -2.34 23.14
CA PHE A 272 28.31 -3.06 21.87
C PHE A 272 29.78 -3.27 21.53
N LYS A 273 30.13 -4.49 21.13
CA LYS A 273 31.48 -4.87 20.68
C LYS A 273 32.10 -3.91 19.67
N TRP A 274 31.27 -3.33 18.79
CA TRP A 274 31.68 -2.39 17.75
C TRP A 274 31.57 -0.90 18.18
N GLY A 275 31.08 -0.62 19.39
CA GLY A 275 31.08 0.72 20.00
C GLY A 275 29.98 1.68 19.59
N TYR A 276 28.92 1.22 18.93
CA TYR A 276 27.76 2.03 18.49
C TYR A 276 26.49 1.17 18.38
N VAL A 277 25.33 1.83 18.29
CA VAL A 277 24.04 1.16 18.09
C VAL A 277 23.83 0.87 16.60
N GLY A 278 23.59 -0.38 16.27
CA GLY A 278 23.11 -0.83 14.96
C GLY A 278 21.63 -1.15 14.98
N TRP A 279 20.93 -1.00 13.85
CA TRP A 279 19.57 -1.49 13.72
C TRP A 279 19.56 -3.02 13.83
N TRP A 280 18.66 -3.58 14.66
CA TRP A 280 18.62 -5.00 15.02
C TRP A 280 19.98 -5.55 15.51
N ASP A 281 20.75 -4.71 16.19
CA ASP A 281 22.09 -5.05 16.66
C ASP A 281 23.05 -5.50 15.55
N LEU A 282 22.83 -5.04 14.31
CA LEU A 282 23.67 -5.30 13.17
C LEU A 282 24.73 -4.20 13.01
N PRO A 283 26.04 -4.55 13.06
CA PRO A 283 27.11 -3.55 12.91
C PRO A 283 27.16 -2.93 11.52
N SER A 284 26.59 -3.59 10.50
CA SER A 284 26.50 -3.07 9.14
C SER A 284 25.52 -1.91 8.99
N LEU A 285 24.62 -1.68 9.98
CA LEU A 285 23.49 -0.75 9.88
C LEU A 285 23.47 0.24 11.06
N PRO A 286 24.46 1.16 11.17
CA PRO A 286 24.49 2.16 12.24
C PRO A 286 23.24 3.02 12.25
N LYS A 287 22.58 3.09 13.43
CA LYS A 287 21.33 3.79 13.64
C LYS A 287 21.52 5.30 13.69
N LEU A 288 20.64 6.05 13.03
CA LEU A 288 20.64 7.51 12.97
C LEU A 288 20.04 8.13 14.23
N ASN A 289 20.71 9.18 14.74
CA ASN A 289 20.31 9.95 15.91
C ASN A 289 19.72 11.31 15.50
N PHE A 290 18.43 11.42 15.55
CA PHE A 290 17.68 12.63 15.17
C PHE A 290 17.68 13.75 16.23
N GLN A 291 18.33 13.60 17.38
CA GLN A 291 18.67 14.74 18.23
C GLN A 291 19.56 15.73 17.45
N SER A 292 20.34 15.25 16.47
CA SER A 292 21.22 16.10 15.65
C SER A 292 20.43 16.97 14.65
N LYS A 293 20.39 18.27 14.92
CA LYS A 293 19.81 19.28 13.99
C LYS A 293 20.50 19.27 12.63
N GLU A 294 21.81 18.99 12.59
CA GLU A 294 22.57 18.95 11.34
C GLU A 294 22.22 17.70 10.51
N LEU A 295 21.95 16.56 11.14
CA LEU A 295 21.41 15.38 10.46
C LEU A 295 20.05 15.71 9.82
N ARG A 296 19.11 16.28 10.61
CA ARG A 296 17.79 16.71 10.12
C ARG A 296 17.91 17.67 8.93
N ARG A 297 18.81 18.65 9.04
CA ARG A 297 19.09 19.61 7.95
C ARG A 297 19.56 18.91 6.67
N ARG A 298 20.46 17.92 6.76
CA ARG A 298 20.98 17.21 5.59
C ARG A 298 19.97 16.23 5.01
N LEU A 299 19.20 15.56 5.85
CA LEU A 299 18.29 14.53 5.37
C LEU A 299 17.02 15.13 4.75
N TYR A 300 16.37 16.10 5.42
CA TYR A 300 15.10 16.66 4.96
C TYR A 300 14.95 18.17 5.11
N ALA A 301 15.38 18.82 6.22
CA ALA A 301 14.99 20.20 6.50
C ALA A 301 15.72 21.26 5.63
N GLY A 302 16.93 20.98 5.15
CA GLY A 302 17.71 21.93 4.34
C GLY A 302 17.24 22.03 2.90
N LYS A 303 17.47 23.19 2.27
CA LYS A 303 17.14 23.41 0.85
C LYS A 303 17.77 22.38 -0.10
N ASN A 304 18.98 21.90 0.24
CA ASN A 304 19.73 20.88 -0.53
C ASN A 304 19.72 19.52 0.19
N SER A 305 18.66 19.23 0.97
CA SER A 305 18.52 17.96 1.66
C SER A 305 18.36 16.79 0.70
N VAL A 306 18.63 15.58 1.19
CA VAL A 306 18.49 14.35 0.40
C VAL A 306 17.07 14.23 -0.18
N ILE A 307 16.03 14.39 0.66
CA ILE A 307 14.63 14.32 0.23
C ILE A 307 14.35 15.26 -0.95
N ARG A 308 14.72 16.54 -0.80
CA ARG A 308 14.45 17.59 -1.82
C ARG A 308 15.26 17.40 -3.11
N LYS A 309 16.51 16.98 -2.99
CA LYS A 309 17.42 16.78 -4.13
C LYS A 309 16.82 15.82 -5.16
N TRP A 310 16.36 14.67 -4.72
CA TRP A 310 15.85 13.62 -5.61
C TRP A 310 14.46 13.90 -6.17
N LEU A 311 13.67 14.72 -5.50
CA LEU A 311 12.39 15.24 -5.99
C LEU A 311 12.57 16.38 -7.01
N SER A 312 13.77 16.96 -7.12
CA SER A 312 14.02 18.03 -8.09
C SER A 312 13.84 17.55 -9.53
N SER A 313 13.55 18.48 -10.44
CA SER A 313 13.38 18.20 -11.88
C SER A 313 14.58 17.50 -12.52
N LYS A 314 15.77 17.66 -11.95
CA LYS A 314 17.01 16.99 -12.40
C LYS A 314 16.95 15.47 -12.16
N TYR A 315 16.51 15.05 -10.97
CA TYR A 315 16.46 13.63 -10.59
C TYR A 315 15.11 12.99 -10.90
N GLY A 316 14.01 13.73 -10.82
CA GLY A 316 12.72 13.39 -11.39
C GLY A 316 11.92 12.35 -10.63
N LEU A 317 12.17 12.13 -9.32
CA LEU A 317 11.29 11.28 -8.52
C LEU A 317 9.91 11.94 -8.37
N SER A 318 8.87 11.11 -8.41
CA SER A 318 7.48 11.48 -8.14
C SER A 318 7.05 11.15 -6.71
N GLY A 319 7.98 10.75 -5.86
CA GLY A 319 7.69 10.41 -4.46
C GLY A 319 8.74 9.53 -3.81
N TRP A 320 8.48 9.23 -2.54
CA TRP A 320 9.33 8.37 -1.72
C TRP A 320 8.54 7.27 -1.01
N ARG A 321 9.09 6.07 -0.99
CA ARG A 321 8.80 5.06 0.02
C ARG A 321 9.85 5.21 1.12
N VAL A 322 9.41 5.33 2.36
CA VAL A 322 10.29 5.47 3.52
C VAL A 322 10.40 4.13 4.22
N ASP A 323 11.61 3.57 4.16
CA ASP A 323 11.98 2.29 4.78
C ASP A 323 11.95 2.36 6.30
N ALA A 324 11.43 1.31 6.96
CA ALA A 324 11.37 1.17 8.41
C ALA A 324 10.89 2.45 9.11
N SER A 325 9.85 3.09 8.57
CA SER A 325 9.43 4.45 8.92
C SER A 325 9.05 4.61 10.39
N ASN A 326 8.41 3.58 10.98
CA ASN A 326 8.02 3.55 12.39
C ASN A 326 9.21 3.49 13.37
N MET A 327 10.39 3.16 12.89
CA MET A 327 11.61 3.06 13.71
C MET A 327 12.51 4.30 13.59
N ALA A 328 12.22 5.16 12.59
CA ALA A 328 12.99 6.37 12.35
C ALA A 328 12.76 7.38 13.49
N GLY A 329 13.85 7.83 14.10
CA GLY A 329 13.80 8.76 15.24
C GLY A 329 13.59 8.12 16.61
N VAL A 330 13.27 6.82 16.69
CA VAL A 330 12.99 6.15 17.96
C VAL A 330 14.20 5.35 18.44
N HIS A 331 14.68 5.65 19.66
CA HIS A 331 15.70 4.85 20.31
C HIS A 331 15.62 5.00 21.84
N LYS A 332 15.29 3.93 22.56
CA LYS A 332 15.12 3.92 24.03
C LYS A 332 14.11 5.00 24.47
N GLY A 333 14.55 6.00 25.24
CA GLY A 333 13.71 7.11 25.69
C GLY A 333 13.62 8.29 24.70
N ASP A 334 14.39 8.27 23.61
CA ASP A 334 14.31 9.29 22.55
C ASP A 334 13.21 8.92 21.56
N ASP A 335 12.27 9.82 21.36
CA ASP A 335 11.21 9.69 20.36
C ASP A 335 11.11 10.99 19.54
N PHE A 336 11.69 10.95 18.35
CA PHE A 336 11.65 12.01 17.34
C PHE A 336 10.85 11.56 16.10
N HIS A 337 10.00 10.54 16.25
CA HIS A 337 9.27 9.97 15.11
C HIS A 337 8.42 11.04 14.41
N ASP A 338 7.60 11.77 15.16
CA ASP A 338 6.74 12.81 14.63
C ASP A 338 7.54 13.92 13.91
N GLU A 339 8.66 14.36 14.50
CA GLU A 339 9.50 15.40 13.87
C GLU A 339 10.15 14.93 12.59
N VAL A 340 10.55 13.67 12.51
CA VAL A 340 11.14 13.07 11.30
C VAL A 340 10.06 12.96 10.23
N MET A 341 8.92 12.41 10.57
CA MET A 341 7.79 12.22 9.67
C MET A 341 7.28 13.55 9.11
N HIS A 342 6.94 14.49 9.98
CA HIS A 342 6.45 15.81 9.58
C HIS A 342 7.51 16.58 8.78
N GLY A 343 8.78 16.52 9.19
CA GLY A 343 9.86 17.20 8.48
C GLY A 343 10.13 16.63 7.08
N ILE A 344 9.97 15.32 6.87
CA ILE A 344 10.02 14.69 5.55
C ILE A 344 8.83 15.15 4.69
N ARG A 345 7.62 15.18 5.27
CA ARG A 345 6.42 15.64 4.58
C ARG A 345 6.54 17.11 4.16
N GLU A 346 6.96 18.00 5.06
CA GLU A 346 7.20 19.42 4.77
C GLU A 346 8.26 19.61 3.66
N ALA A 347 9.31 18.80 3.68
CA ALA A 347 10.33 18.83 2.65
C ALA A 347 9.80 18.40 1.28
N LEU A 348 8.91 17.40 1.25
CA LEU A 348 8.26 16.92 0.04
C LEU A 348 7.31 17.98 -0.53
N ASP A 349 6.37 18.48 0.30
CA ASP A 349 5.37 19.48 -0.10
C ASP A 349 6.04 20.78 -0.62
N ALA A 350 7.13 21.21 0.03
CA ALA A 350 7.89 22.38 -0.40
C ALA A 350 8.75 22.16 -1.67
N SER A 351 8.91 20.93 -2.13
CA SER A 351 9.72 20.57 -3.29
C SER A 351 8.89 20.24 -4.52
N HIS A 352 7.77 19.56 -4.30
CA HIS A 352 6.93 19.02 -5.34
C HIS A 352 5.54 18.70 -4.79
N ASP A 353 4.58 19.60 -4.97
CA ASP A 353 3.19 19.48 -4.49
C ASP A 353 2.40 18.31 -5.09
N ASP A 354 2.95 17.62 -6.10
CA ASP A 354 2.39 16.44 -6.77
C ASP A 354 3.23 15.17 -6.48
N ALA A 355 3.97 15.13 -5.36
CA ALA A 355 4.78 13.98 -4.96
C ALA A 355 4.05 13.10 -3.94
N TRP A 356 4.24 11.78 -4.06
CA TRP A 356 3.64 10.79 -3.14
C TRP A 356 4.64 10.38 -2.05
N LEU A 357 4.14 10.25 -0.82
CA LEU A 357 4.90 9.79 0.33
C LEU A 357 4.22 8.58 0.97
N VAL A 358 4.84 7.42 0.87
CA VAL A 358 4.33 6.15 1.42
C VAL A 358 5.29 5.58 2.45
N ALA A 359 4.76 5.17 3.59
CA ALA A 359 5.52 4.58 4.68
C ALA A 359 5.65 3.06 4.53
N GLU A 360 6.81 2.49 4.84
CA GLU A 360 6.83 1.11 5.28
C GLU A 360 6.61 1.08 6.79
N ASN A 361 5.38 0.76 7.17
CA ASN A 361 4.99 0.50 8.54
C ASN A 361 4.01 -0.67 8.53
N GLY A 362 4.46 -1.82 9.01
CA GLY A 362 3.68 -3.06 8.99
C GLY A 362 2.67 -3.19 10.12
N ASP A 363 2.65 -2.25 11.06
CA ASP A 363 1.89 -2.36 12.30
C ASP A 363 1.04 -1.11 12.58
N PHE A 364 1.30 -0.37 13.66
CA PHE A 364 0.49 0.77 14.05
C PHE A 364 0.89 2.04 13.26
N VAL A 365 0.01 2.49 12.35
CA VAL A 365 0.25 3.64 11.48
C VAL A 365 -0.81 4.74 11.61
N ALA A 366 -1.86 4.50 12.40
CA ALA A 366 -3.03 5.39 12.43
C ALA A 366 -2.71 6.84 12.87
N SER A 367 -1.76 7.03 13.80
CA SER A 367 -1.29 8.34 14.23
C SER A 367 -0.54 9.11 13.14
N ASP A 368 0.11 8.39 12.24
CA ASP A 368 1.00 8.94 11.22
C ASP A 368 0.24 9.48 10.00
N LEU A 369 -1.08 9.16 9.92
CA LEU A 369 -1.97 9.50 8.79
C LEU A 369 -2.91 10.68 9.15
N ASP A 370 -2.38 11.67 9.85
CA ASP A 370 -3.09 12.85 10.39
C ASP A 370 -3.17 14.03 9.40
N GLY A 371 -2.69 13.84 8.17
CA GLY A 371 -2.58 14.87 7.12
C GLY A 371 -1.32 15.72 7.18
N ARG A 372 -0.43 15.49 8.15
CA ARG A 372 0.91 16.11 8.23
C ARG A 372 2.03 15.11 8.06
N GLY A 373 1.70 13.82 8.20
CA GLY A 373 2.61 12.71 8.05
C GLY A 373 2.55 12.08 6.66
N TRP A 374 2.56 10.75 6.64
CA TRP A 374 2.50 9.98 5.42
C TRP A 374 1.17 10.15 4.68
N HIS A 375 1.17 10.10 3.36
CA HIS A 375 -0.09 10.03 2.59
C HIS A 375 -0.79 8.68 2.77
N GLY A 376 -0.02 7.61 2.91
CA GLY A 376 -0.47 6.24 3.10
C GLY A 376 0.67 5.34 3.56
N THR A 377 0.39 4.06 3.71
CA THR A 377 1.36 3.04 4.09
C THR A 377 1.41 1.89 3.08
N MET A 378 2.48 1.10 3.10
CA MET A 378 2.44 -0.25 2.51
C MET A 378 1.46 -1.08 3.34
N ASN A 379 0.35 -1.50 2.72
CA ASN A 379 -0.80 -2.07 3.44
C ASN A 379 -0.58 -3.55 3.80
N TYR A 380 0.43 -3.79 4.64
CA TYR A 380 0.72 -5.14 5.14
C TYR A 380 -0.35 -5.62 6.12
N GLN A 381 -0.70 -4.79 7.10
CA GLN A 381 -1.62 -5.18 8.17
C GLN A 381 -3.08 -5.26 7.70
N GLY A 382 -3.52 -4.29 6.90
CA GLY A 382 -4.91 -4.19 6.47
C GLY A 382 -5.24 -4.92 5.17
N PHE A 383 -4.23 -5.52 4.49
CA PHE A 383 -4.48 -6.25 3.25
C PHE A 383 -3.60 -7.49 3.12
N PHE A 384 -2.27 -7.34 2.96
CA PHE A 384 -1.39 -8.44 2.60
C PHE A 384 -1.44 -9.60 3.61
N ARG A 385 -1.23 -9.32 4.89
CA ARG A 385 -1.15 -10.32 5.96
C ARG A 385 -2.43 -11.15 6.09
N PRO A 386 -3.61 -10.54 6.34
CA PRO A 386 -4.85 -11.30 6.48
C PRO A 386 -5.26 -11.99 5.19
N PHE A 387 -5.01 -11.39 4.03
CA PHE A 387 -5.35 -11.98 2.74
C PHE A 387 -4.46 -13.19 2.41
N SER A 388 -3.16 -13.09 2.65
CA SER A 388 -2.23 -14.21 2.46
C SER A 388 -2.58 -15.39 3.37
N ILE A 389 -2.95 -15.14 4.63
CA ILE A 389 -3.40 -16.17 5.56
C ILE A 389 -4.68 -16.84 5.04
N TRP A 390 -5.65 -16.06 4.55
CA TRP A 390 -6.89 -16.60 4.01
C TRP A 390 -6.65 -17.43 2.74
N MET A 391 -5.80 -17.00 1.85
CA MET A 391 -5.51 -17.68 0.57
C MET A 391 -4.63 -18.92 0.72
N SER A 392 -3.83 -18.99 1.79
CA SER A 392 -2.90 -20.10 2.03
C SER A 392 -3.60 -21.31 2.61
N ASP A 393 -3.27 -22.51 2.08
CA ASP A 393 -3.72 -23.79 2.67
C ASP A 393 -2.70 -24.38 3.65
N SER A 394 -1.40 -24.15 3.43
CA SER A 394 -0.36 -24.85 4.17
C SER A 394 1.03 -24.23 4.13
N VAL A 395 1.21 -23.08 3.49
CA VAL A 395 2.54 -22.46 3.38
C VAL A 395 2.97 -21.99 4.77
N ASP A 396 4.17 -22.37 5.16
CA ASP A 396 4.79 -21.85 6.37
C ASP A 396 5.14 -20.36 6.14
N LEU A 397 4.25 -19.49 6.59
CA LEU A 397 4.47 -18.05 6.62
C LEU A 397 5.24 -17.62 7.89
N ALA A 398 5.57 -18.59 8.76
CA ALA A 398 6.38 -18.32 9.94
C ALA A 398 7.84 -18.08 9.55
N GLY A 399 8.47 -17.12 10.17
CA GLY A 399 9.88 -16.81 9.99
C GLY A 399 10.18 -15.74 8.94
N GLY A 400 9.20 -14.95 8.57
CA GLY A 400 9.39 -13.77 7.73
C GLY A 400 8.79 -12.52 8.34
N PHE A 401 8.75 -11.49 7.55
CA PHE A 401 8.15 -10.18 7.76
C PHE A 401 6.67 -10.22 8.26
N GLN A 402 6.04 -11.38 8.26
CA GLN A 402 4.64 -11.58 8.63
C GLN A 402 4.34 -11.38 10.13
N GLY A 403 5.37 -11.35 10.97
CA GLY A 403 5.23 -11.12 12.41
C GLY A 403 4.58 -12.26 13.19
N LEU A 404 4.28 -13.40 12.57
CA LEU A 404 3.77 -14.58 13.25
C LEU A 404 4.91 -15.58 13.47
N PRO A 405 5.23 -15.92 14.73
CA PRO A 405 6.27 -16.90 15.06
C PRO A 405 5.80 -18.36 14.91
N ILE A 406 4.58 -18.56 14.43
CA ILE A 406 3.95 -19.85 14.25
C ILE A 406 3.33 -19.95 12.86
N LYS A 407 3.05 -21.18 12.42
CA LYS A 407 2.23 -21.40 11.22
C LYS A 407 0.85 -20.75 11.43
N PRO A 408 0.40 -19.86 10.53
CA PRO A 408 -0.88 -19.19 10.70
C PRO A 408 -2.04 -20.22 10.67
N PRO A 409 -3.06 -20.06 11.53
CA PRO A 409 -4.25 -20.89 11.48
C PRO A 409 -5.02 -20.60 10.18
N ARG A 410 -5.82 -21.57 9.74
CA ARG A 410 -6.77 -21.33 8.65
C ARG A 410 -7.88 -20.39 9.16
N ILE A 411 -8.12 -19.30 8.42
CA ILE A 411 -9.19 -18.35 8.70
C ILE A 411 -10.27 -18.43 7.62
N ASP A 412 -11.50 -18.06 7.96
CA ASP A 412 -12.61 -17.91 7.01
C ASP A 412 -12.71 -16.48 6.44
N GLY A 413 -13.64 -16.26 5.50
CA GLY A 413 -13.81 -14.94 4.89
C GLY A 413 -14.32 -13.88 5.87
N ASN A 414 -15.08 -14.25 6.91
CA ASN A 414 -15.54 -13.29 7.92
C ASN A 414 -14.35 -12.81 8.77
N GLN A 415 -13.45 -13.70 9.17
CA GLN A 415 -12.24 -13.34 9.91
C GLN A 415 -11.29 -12.46 9.07
N LEU A 416 -11.19 -12.76 7.76
CA LEU A 416 -10.46 -11.88 6.83
C LEU A 416 -11.06 -10.48 6.79
N VAL A 417 -12.37 -10.38 6.55
CA VAL A 417 -13.06 -9.09 6.43
C VAL A 417 -13.03 -8.32 7.75
N GLU A 418 -13.17 -9.00 8.90
CA GLU A 418 -13.01 -8.36 10.22
C GLU A 418 -11.60 -7.75 10.38
N SER A 419 -10.55 -8.48 10.01
CA SER A 419 -9.16 -7.98 10.09
C SER A 419 -8.94 -6.76 9.18
N ILE A 420 -9.42 -6.83 7.95
CA ILE A 420 -9.36 -5.71 6.98
C ILE A 420 -10.15 -4.51 7.50
N THR A 421 -11.36 -4.73 8.02
CA THR A 421 -12.25 -3.68 8.51
C THR A 421 -11.67 -3.02 9.77
N GLN A 422 -11.08 -3.79 10.67
CA GLN A 422 -10.45 -3.26 11.87
C GLN A 422 -9.31 -2.28 11.54
N PHE A 423 -8.47 -2.64 10.57
CA PHE A 423 -7.41 -1.75 10.10
C PHE A 423 -7.98 -0.52 9.39
N SER A 424 -8.86 -0.70 8.39
CA SER A 424 -9.41 0.41 7.62
C SER A 424 -10.24 1.38 8.47
N ALA A 425 -10.89 0.89 9.53
CA ALA A 425 -11.62 1.73 10.48
C ALA A 425 -10.71 2.60 11.37
N SER A 426 -9.43 2.25 11.50
CA SER A 426 -8.47 3.03 12.29
C SER A 426 -7.88 4.23 11.56
N ILE A 427 -8.02 4.30 10.24
CA ILE A 427 -7.43 5.32 9.37
C ILE A 427 -8.49 6.03 8.52
N PRO A 428 -8.25 7.27 8.10
CA PRO A 428 -9.19 7.96 7.21
C PRO A 428 -9.23 7.30 5.81
N TRP A 429 -10.40 7.36 5.15
CA TRP A 429 -10.61 6.78 3.82
C TRP A 429 -9.57 7.21 2.78
N HIS A 430 -9.22 8.49 2.79
CA HIS A 430 -8.23 9.00 1.85
C HIS A 430 -6.83 8.39 2.05
N ALA A 431 -6.44 8.11 3.30
CA ALA A 431 -5.16 7.43 3.58
C ALA A 431 -5.20 5.96 3.16
N LEU A 432 -6.34 5.27 3.34
CA LEU A 432 -6.53 3.93 2.79
C LEU A 432 -6.34 3.93 1.27
N THR A 433 -6.97 4.87 0.56
CA THR A 433 -6.89 4.96 -0.91
C THR A 433 -5.53 5.45 -1.41
N ALA A 434 -4.73 6.12 -0.59
CA ALA A 434 -3.36 6.51 -0.89
C ALA A 434 -2.31 5.47 -0.40
N SER A 435 -2.73 4.40 0.27
CA SER A 435 -1.85 3.32 0.71
C SER A 435 -1.51 2.37 -0.42
N MET A 436 -0.26 1.88 -0.43
CA MET A 436 0.20 0.87 -1.40
C MET A 436 -0.37 -0.49 -1.01
N THR A 437 -1.19 -1.07 -1.87
CA THR A 437 -1.77 -2.41 -1.69
C THR A 437 -0.93 -3.45 -2.42
N LEU A 438 -0.65 -4.58 -1.80
CA LEU A 438 0.26 -5.60 -2.36
C LEU A 438 -0.15 -7.01 -1.91
N ILE A 439 0.15 -8.01 -2.72
CA ILE A 439 -0.02 -9.43 -2.38
C ILE A 439 1.31 -10.12 -2.07
N ASP A 440 2.42 -9.49 -2.42
CA ASP A 440 3.78 -9.82 -2.03
C ASP A 440 4.73 -8.64 -2.32
N SER A 441 6.01 -8.80 -1.99
CA SER A 441 7.07 -7.81 -2.24
C SER A 441 8.45 -8.50 -2.22
N HIS A 442 9.50 -7.72 -2.36
CA HIS A 442 10.89 -8.18 -2.23
C HIS A 442 11.27 -8.70 -0.83
N ASP A 443 10.42 -8.50 0.18
CA ASP A 443 10.63 -8.93 1.58
C ASP A 443 9.75 -10.11 2.00
N THR A 444 8.91 -10.61 1.11
CA THR A 444 7.92 -11.65 1.42
C THR A 444 8.06 -12.85 0.48
N PRO A 445 7.52 -14.02 0.83
CA PRO A 445 7.30 -15.07 -0.15
C PRO A 445 6.46 -14.57 -1.32
N ARG A 446 6.70 -15.10 -2.52
CA ARG A 446 5.85 -14.83 -3.69
C ARG A 446 4.43 -15.35 -3.49
N PHE A 447 3.45 -14.59 -3.94
CA PHE A 447 2.05 -15.00 -3.82
C PHE A 447 1.76 -16.33 -4.55
N ARG A 448 2.40 -16.57 -5.70
CA ARG A 448 2.36 -17.86 -6.40
C ARG A 448 2.76 -19.03 -5.49
N THR A 449 3.79 -18.84 -4.67
CA THR A 449 4.24 -19.84 -3.68
C THR A 449 3.27 -19.95 -2.50
N ILE A 450 2.74 -18.83 -2.01
CA ILE A 450 1.75 -18.79 -0.91
C ILE A 450 0.52 -19.62 -1.26
N VAL A 451 0.08 -19.59 -2.52
CA VAL A 451 -1.04 -20.38 -3.03
C VAL A 451 -0.63 -21.75 -3.60
N SER A 452 0.57 -22.24 -3.24
CA SER A 452 1.09 -23.57 -3.63
C SER A 452 1.12 -23.82 -5.14
N GLY A 453 1.41 -22.79 -5.93
CA GLY A 453 1.44 -22.86 -7.39
C GLY A 453 0.06 -22.86 -8.06
N ASP A 454 -1.04 -22.78 -7.31
CA ASP A 454 -2.40 -22.78 -7.88
C ASP A 454 -2.66 -21.49 -8.65
N ARG A 455 -2.77 -21.61 -9.97
CA ARG A 455 -3.01 -20.49 -10.87
C ARG A 455 -4.37 -19.84 -10.65
N SER A 456 -5.42 -20.61 -10.31
CA SER A 456 -6.75 -20.07 -10.11
C SER A 456 -6.80 -19.19 -8.85
N LYS A 457 -6.14 -19.63 -7.77
CA LYS A 457 -5.96 -18.82 -6.56
C LYS A 457 -5.10 -17.58 -6.81
N HIS A 458 -4.00 -17.73 -7.59
CA HIS A 458 -3.16 -16.58 -7.95
C HIS A 458 -3.99 -15.53 -8.67
N LEU A 459 -4.79 -15.93 -9.66
CA LEU A 459 -5.66 -15.01 -10.39
C LEU A 459 -6.74 -14.38 -9.50
N SER A 460 -7.29 -15.11 -8.53
CA SER A 460 -8.20 -14.54 -7.52
C SER A 460 -7.50 -13.48 -6.66
N GLY A 461 -6.22 -13.71 -6.31
CA GLY A 461 -5.40 -12.74 -5.58
C GLY A 461 -5.18 -11.45 -6.35
N ILE A 462 -4.84 -11.54 -7.63
CA ILE A 462 -4.68 -10.37 -8.49
C ILE A 462 -6.01 -9.63 -8.68
N ALA A 463 -7.10 -10.36 -8.89
CA ALA A 463 -8.42 -9.75 -9.03
C ALA A 463 -8.79 -8.95 -7.75
N PHE A 464 -8.49 -9.49 -6.57
CA PHE A 464 -8.72 -8.76 -5.32
C PHE A 464 -7.79 -7.55 -5.18
N LEU A 465 -6.50 -7.70 -5.48
CA LEU A 465 -5.53 -6.59 -5.49
C LEU A 465 -6.01 -5.42 -6.37
N MET A 466 -6.50 -5.71 -7.58
CA MET A 466 -6.93 -4.70 -8.54
C MET A 466 -8.32 -4.10 -8.22
N THR A 467 -9.13 -4.77 -7.40
CA THR A 467 -10.49 -4.32 -7.07
C THR A 467 -10.64 -3.76 -5.66
N TYR A 468 -9.69 -4.00 -4.76
CA TYR A 468 -9.67 -3.41 -3.41
C TYR A 468 -9.26 -1.92 -3.45
N PRO A 469 -9.73 -1.06 -2.52
CA PRO A 469 -9.25 0.32 -2.39
C PRO A 469 -7.76 0.40 -2.06
N GLY A 470 -7.06 1.35 -2.68
CA GLY A 470 -5.62 1.56 -2.50
C GLY A 470 -4.88 1.63 -3.83
N ILE A 471 -3.56 1.72 -3.77
CA ILE A 471 -2.67 1.81 -4.93
C ILE A 471 -2.03 0.43 -5.16
N PRO A 472 -2.47 -0.35 -6.15
CA PRO A 472 -1.92 -1.67 -6.40
C PRO A 472 -0.43 -1.62 -6.76
N SER A 473 0.36 -2.50 -6.15
CA SER A 473 1.77 -2.74 -6.48
C SER A 473 1.96 -4.19 -6.89
N ILE A 474 2.53 -4.39 -8.07
CA ILE A 474 2.91 -5.70 -8.64
C ILE A 474 4.41 -5.85 -8.44
N PHE A 475 4.86 -6.89 -7.76
CA PHE A 475 6.29 -7.17 -7.67
C PHE A 475 6.77 -7.84 -8.98
N MET A 476 7.87 -7.36 -9.53
CA MET A 476 8.42 -7.82 -10.82
C MET A 476 8.43 -9.34 -10.92
N GLY A 477 7.78 -9.88 -11.95
CA GLY A 477 7.70 -11.33 -12.21
C GLY A 477 6.44 -12.03 -11.68
N ASP A 478 5.58 -11.37 -10.88
CA ASP A 478 4.28 -11.94 -10.47
C ASP A 478 3.40 -12.19 -11.69
N GLU A 479 3.44 -11.27 -12.63
CA GLU A 479 2.65 -11.31 -13.86
C GLU A 479 2.99 -12.51 -14.77
N ILE A 480 4.17 -13.07 -14.58
CA ILE A 480 4.63 -14.27 -15.32
C ILE A 480 4.67 -15.53 -14.45
N GLY A 481 4.24 -15.43 -13.18
CA GLY A 481 4.10 -16.56 -12.26
C GLY A 481 5.38 -16.97 -11.56
N LEU A 482 6.35 -16.07 -11.32
CA LEU A 482 7.55 -16.38 -10.55
C LEU A 482 7.21 -16.85 -9.14
N GLU A 483 8.01 -17.77 -8.62
CA GLU A 483 7.91 -18.34 -7.28
C GLU A 483 9.07 -17.89 -6.39
N GLY A 484 8.90 -18.01 -5.07
CA GLY A 484 9.91 -17.73 -4.06
C GLY A 484 9.37 -17.94 -2.65
N ARG A 485 10.15 -18.61 -1.79
CA ARG A 485 9.71 -19.09 -0.45
C ARG A 485 9.99 -18.12 0.68
N SER A 486 10.86 -17.15 0.46
CA SER A 486 11.24 -16.14 1.43
C SER A 486 11.46 -14.80 0.73
N GLY A 487 11.71 -13.72 1.47
CA GLY A 487 12.10 -12.44 0.88
C GLY A 487 13.33 -12.58 -0.03
N GLU A 488 14.34 -13.32 0.38
CA GLU A 488 15.55 -13.54 -0.42
C GLU A 488 15.28 -14.38 -1.67
N ASP A 489 14.62 -15.54 -1.53
CA ASP A 489 14.31 -16.43 -2.67
C ASP A 489 13.30 -15.79 -3.64
N SER A 490 12.47 -14.85 -3.17
CA SER A 490 11.53 -14.13 -4.02
C SER A 490 12.21 -13.17 -5.01
N ARG A 491 13.45 -12.77 -4.76
CA ARG A 491 14.26 -11.86 -5.60
C ARG A 491 14.92 -12.60 -6.77
N ARG A 492 14.17 -13.49 -7.44
CA ARG A 492 14.64 -14.21 -8.63
C ARG A 492 14.66 -13.28 -9.84
N THR A 493 15.55 -13.58 -10.79
CA THR A 493 15.67 -12.84 -12.05
C THR A 493 14.53 -13.19 -13.02
N ILE A 494 14.21 -12.26 -13.91
CA ILE A 494 13.31 -12.49 -15.03
C ILE A 494 14.15 -13.00 -16.21
N ASP A 495 13.77 -14.14 -16.79
CA ASP A 495 14.38 -14.64 -18.01
C ASP A 495 13.74 -13.95 -19.22
N TRP A 496 14.41 -12.92 -19.74
CA TRP A 496 13.92 -12.14 -20.86
C TRP A 496 14.17 -12.83 -22.21
N GLU A 497 15.16 -13.73 -22.27
CA GLU A 497 15.56 -14.43 -23.49
C GLU A 497 14.69 -15.67 -23.72
N ASP A 498 14.38 -16.43 -22.66
CA ASP A 498 13.52 -17.61 -22.72
C ASP A 498 12.16 -17.38 -22.04
N ARG A 499 11.18 -16.96 -22.82
CA ARG A 499 9.80 -16.76 -22.35
C ARG A 499 8.97 -18.06 -22.29
N SER A 500 9.55 -19.22 -22.62
CA SER A 500 8.82 -20.50 -22.55
C SER A 500 8.37 -20.86 -21.13
N ARG A 501 9.04 -20.29 -20.11
CA ARG A 501 8.70 -20.45 -18.69
C ARG A 501 7.65 -19.46 -18.17
N TRP A 502 7.26 -18.48 -18.98
CA TRP A 502 6.28 -17.48 -18.58
C TRP A 502 4.86 -18.06 -18.65
N ASP A 503 4.06 -17.82 -17.63
CA ASP A 503 2.63 -18.08 -17.66
C ASP A 503 1.92 -16.98 -18.47
N LEU A 504 1.95 -17.12 -19.82
CA LEU A 504 1.43 -16.10 -20.73
C LEU A 504 -0.07 -15.82 -20.56
N ALA A 505 -0.84 -16.81 -20.13
CA ALA A 505 -2.25 -16.58 -19.91
C ALA A 505 -2.52 -15.88 -18.55
N LEU A 506 -1.64 -16.06 -17.55
CA LEU A 506 -1.64 -15.25 -16.35
C LEU A 506 -1.27 -13.80 -16.68
N LEU A 507 -0.21 -13.60 -17.47
CA LEU A 507 0.21 -12.27 -17.95
C LEU A 507 -0.93 -11.54 -18.67
N GLN A 508 -1.67 -12.22 -19.55
CA GLN A 508 -2.83 -11.61 -20.21
C GLN A 508 -3.91 -11.20 -19.18
N SER A 509 -4.18 -12.04 -18.20
CA SER A 509 -5.13 -11.74 -17.14
C SER A 509 -4.71 -10.53 -16.28
N PHE A 510 -3.40 -10.40 -16.02
CA PHE A 510 -2.86 -9.19 -15.36
C PHE A 510 -3.11 -7.94 -16.20
N LYS A 511 -2.80 -7.97 -17.51
CA LYS A 511 -3.05 -6.84 -18.44
C LYS A 511 -4.52 -6.42 -18.40
N ASP A 512 -5.44 -7.38 -18.46
CA ASP A 512 -6.88 -7.12 -18.45
C ASP A 512 -7.34 -6.49 -17.11
N LEU A 513 -6.89 -7.03 -15.98
CA LEU A 513 -7.25 -6.53 -14.65
C LEU A 513 -6.63 -5.16 -14.36
N VAL A 514 -5.37 -4.92 -14.74
CA VAL A 514 -4.72 -3.60 -14.66
C VAL A 514 -5.48 -2.57 -15.50
N LYS A 515 -5.89 -2.94 -16.71
CA LYS A 515 -6.72 -2.08 -17.56
C LYS A 515 -8.05 -1.73 -16.88
N LEU A 516 -8.73 -2.71 -16.29
CA LEU A 516 -9.98 -2.45 -15.52
C LEU A 516 -9.70 -1.50 -14.35
N ARG A 517 -8.68 -1.77 -13.54
CA ARG A 517 -8.31 -0.91 -12.40
C ARG A 517 -8.09 0.54 -12.80
N ARG A 518 -7.52 0.79 -13.97
CA ARG A 518 -7.18 2.13 -14.45
C ARG A 518 -8.29 2.82 -15.23
N THR A 519 -9.32 2.10 -15.66
CA THR A 519 -10.38 2.66 -16.52
C THR A 519 -11.78 2.65 -15.92
N GLN A 520 -12.04 1.81 -14.91
CA GLN A 520 -13.36 1.75 -14.29
C GLN A 520 -13.47 2.77 -13.15
N ASP A 521 -14.38 3.72 -13.26
CA ASP A 521 -14.57 4.82 -12.29
C ASP A 521 -14.79 4.29 -10.86
N ALA A 522 -15.58 3.22 -10.71
CA ALA A 522 -15.81 2.60 -9.41
C ALA A 522 -14.55 1.98 -8.79
N LEU A 523 -13.60 1.48 -9.59
CA LEU A 523 -12.32 0.97 -9.06
C LEU A 523 -11.35 2.10 -8.72
N ILE A 524 -11.40 3.21 -9.46
CA ILE A 524 -10.53 4.37 -9.25
C ILE A 524 -10.96 5.16 -8.00
N ARG A 525 -12.26 5.45 -7.83
CA ARG A 525 -12.78 6.40 -6.83
C ARG A 525 -13.84 5.83 -5.90
N GLY A 526 -14.42 4.68 -6.27
CA GLY A 526 -15.57 4.12 -5.57
C GLY A 526 -15.26 3.65 -4.16
N GLY A 527 -16.28 3.66 -3.33
CA GLY A 527 -16.32 3.06 -2.02
C GLY A 527 -16.36 1.53 -2.07
N LEU A 528 -16.42 0.91 -0.90
CA LEU A 528 -16.44 -0.53 -0.72
C LEU A 528 -17.64 -0.93 0.15
N ARG A 529 -18.50 -1.81 -0.35
CA ARG A 529 -19.61 -2.36 0.43
C ARG A 529 -19.66 -3.88 0.32
N TRP A 530 -19.45 -4.57 1.44
CA TRP A 530 -19.60 -6.02 1.52
C TRP A 530 -21.06 -6.44 1.38
N LEU A 531 -21.34 -7.45 0.55
CA LEU A 531 -22.70 -7.98 0.34
C LEU A 531 -22.85 -9.36 0.96
N ASP A 532 -21.95 -10.29 0.62
CA ASP A 532 -21.97 -11.65 1.13
C ASP A 532 -20.54 -12.14 1.38
N ILE A 533 -20.34 -12.77 2.52
CA ILE A 533 -19.04 -13.26 2.95
C ILE A 533 -19.22 -14.70 3.42
N GLY A 534 -18.66 -15.62 2.68
CA GLY A 534 -18.63 -17.03 3.03
C GLY A 534 -17.27 -17.46 3.58
N GLN A 535 -17.14 -18.73 3.88
CA GLN A 535 -15.86 -19.31 4.29
C GLN A 535 -14.78 -19.10 3.22
N ASP A 536 -15.12 -19.30 1.95
CA ASP A 536 -14.18 -19.38 0.84
C ASP A 536 -14.48 -18.34 -0.27
N HIS A 537 -15.37 -17.37 -0.03
CA HIS A 537 -15.66 -16.31 -0.97
C HIS A 537 -15.95 -14.95 -0.32
N LEU A 538 -15.74 -13.92 -1.10
CA LEU A 538 -16.06 -12.53 -0.81
C LEU A 538 -16.90 -11.98 -1.96
N LEU A 539 -18.08 -11.44 -1.67
CA LEU A 539 -18.93 -10.71 -2.62
C LEU A 539 -19.10 -9.28 -2.13
N PHE A 540 -18.72 -8.31 -2.95
CA PHE A 540 -18.77 -6.90 -2.57
C PHE A 540 -19.01 -5.98 -3.76
N LEU A 541 -19.43 -4.76 -3.45
CA LEU A 541 -19.59 -3.68 -4.43
C LEU A 541 -18.42 -2.69 -4.33
N ARG A 542 -18.05 -2.18 -5.49
CA ARG A 542 -17.31 -0.93 -5.65
C ARG A 542 -18.27 0.07 -6.27
N GLU A 543 -18.52 1.17 -5.57
CA GLU A 543 -19.59 2.12 -5.93
C GLU A 543 -19.03 3.54 -6.00
N SER A 544 -19.14 4.18 -7.16
CA SER A 544 -18.87 5.60 -7.36
C SER A 544 -20.16 6.34 -7.73
N LYS A 545 -20.09 7.65 -7.91
CA LYS A 545 -21.23 8.45 -8.39
C LYS A 545 -21.70 8.07 -9.80
N ARG A 546 -20.88 7.36 -10.57
CA ARG A 546 -21.11 7.08 -12.01
C ARG A 546 -21.25 5.60 -12.33
N GLN A 547 -20.78 4.73 -11.43
CA GLN A 547 -20.67 3.30 -11.74
C GLN A 547 -20.79 2.45 -10.48
N THR A 548 -21.46 1.31 -10.61
CA THR A 548 -21.49 0.25 -9.61
C THR A 548 -20.95 -1.02 -10.24
N LEU A 549 -19.96 -1.63 -9.57
CA LEU A 549 -19.38 -2.92 -9.93
C LEU A 549 -19.66 -3.93 -8.83
N LEU A 550 -20.09 -5.12 -9.21
CA LEU A 550 -20.14 -6.30 -8.35
C LEU A 550 -18.87 -7.10 -8.55
N ILE A 551 -18.21 -7.47 -7.46
CA ILE A 551 -16.97 -8.23 -7.46
C ILE A 551 -17.15 -9.51 -6.63
N LEU A 552 -16.76 -10.64 -7.21
CA LEU A 552 -16.66 -11.93 -6.54
C LEU A 552 -15.21 -12.38 -6.52
N ILE A 553 -14.71 -12.77 -5.36
CA ILE A 553 -13.40 -13.42 -5.18
C ILE A 553 -13.62 -14.71 -4.40
N SER A 554 -13.13 -15.85 -4.90
CA SER A 554 -13.09 -17.07 -4.12
C SER A 554 -11.71 -17.70 -4.09
N ARG A 555 -11.38 -18.38 -3.00
CA ARG A 555 -10.12 -19.11 -2.83
C ARG A 555 -10.26 -20.62 -3.09
N ALA A 556 -11.47 -21.11 -3.28
CA ALA A 556 -11.78 -22.51 -3.49
C ALA A 556 -13.00 -22.67 -4.40
N ALA A 557 -13.41 -23.90 -4.64
CA ALA A 557 -14.68 -24.24 -5.26
C ALA A 557 -15.85 -23.64 -4.47
N ILE A 558 -16.79 -23.04 -5.17
CA ILE A 558 -17.99 -22.46 -4.55
C ILE A 558 -19.25 -22.79 -5.35
N SER A 559 -20.37 -22.85 -4.63
CA SER A 559 -21.72 -22.79 -5.19
C SER A 559 -22.43 -21.59 -4.55
N LEU A 560 -22.63 -20.54 -5.31
CA LEU A 560 -23.23 -19.28 -4.86
C LEU A 560 -24.45 -18.95 -5.70
N ASP A 561 -25.55 -18.65 -5.04
CA ASP A 561 -26.77 -18.13 -5.64
C ASP A 561 -27.22 -16.90 -4.84
N PHE A 562 -27.02 -15.69 -5.39
CA PHE A 562 -27.25 -14.42 -4.71
C PHE A 562 -28.20 -13.54 -5.52
N ASP A 563 -29.26 -13.02 -4.87
CA ASP A 563 -30.28 -12.20 -5.49
C ASP A 563 -30.04 -10.71 -5.24
N LEU A 564 -29.86 -9.95 -6.32
CA LEU A 564 -29.65 -8.49 -6.32
C LEU A 564 -30.98 -7.71 -6.38
N SER A 565 -32.12 -8.37 -6.62
CA SER A 565 -33.41 -7.69 -6.86
C SER A 565 -33.84 -6.81 -5.69
N SER A 566 -33.56 -7.23 -4.45
CA SER A 566 -33.86 -6.45 -3.23
C SER A 566 -33.10 -5.14 -3.10
N SER A 567 -32.02 -4.99 -3.87
CA SER A 567 -31.18 -3.78 -3.91
C SER A 567 -31.46 -2.92 -5.17
N GLY A 568 -32.37 -3.35 -6.04
CA GLY A 568 -32.69 -2.68 -7.29
C GLY A 568 -31.64 -2.83 -8.39
N TYR A 569 -30.61 -3.66 -8.18
CA TYR A 569 -29.55 -3.88 -9.16
C TYR A 569 -29.86 -5.02 -10.13
N ARG A 570 -29.36 -4.87 -11.35
CA ARG A 570 -29.34 -5.91 -12.38
C ARG A 570 -28.02 -5.87 -13.14
N PHE A 571 -27.59 -7.02 -13.63
CA PHE A 571 -26.38 -7.10 -14.47
C PHE A 571 -26.56 -6.30 -15.76
N GLU A 572 -25.53 -5.52 -16.08
CA GLU A 572 -25.43 -4.76 -17.32
C GLU A 572 -24.40 -5.38 -18.26
N LYS A 573 -23.20 -5.65 -17.74
CA LYS A 573 -22.09 -6.16 -18.53
C LYS A 573 -21.12 -6.98 -17.67
N THR A 574 -20.65 -8.10 -18.22
CA THR A 574 -19.50 -8.84 -17.67
C THR A 574 -18.21 -8.15 -18.13
N LEU A 575 -17.39 -7.73 -17.18
CA LEU A 575 -16.08 -7.10 -17.43
C LEU A 575 -14.95 -8.12 -17.32
N PHE A 576 -15.07 -9.08 -16.39
CA PHE A 576 -14.12 -10.18 -16.19
C PHE A 576 -14.81 -11.39 -15.55
N GLY A 577 -14.40 -12.60 -15.92
CA GLY A 577 -14.96 -13.83 -15.36
C GLY A 577 -16.21 -14.35 -16.07
N PRO A 578 -17.05 -15.18 -15.41
CA PRO A 578 -18.21 -15.83 -16.04
C PRO A 578 -19.33 -14.83 -16.36
N SER A 579 -20.01 -15.04 -17.49
CA SER A 579 -21.15 -14.20 -17.90
C SER A 579 -22.32 -14.32 -16.93
N GLN A 580 -22.96 -13.20 -16.63
CA GLN A 580 -24.16 -13.09 -15.79
C GLN A 580 -25.20 -12.17 -16.44
N GLU A 581 -26.47 -12.46 -16.21
CA GLU A 581 -27.60 -11.69 -16.70
C GLU A 581 -28.73 -11.62 -15.66
N GLY A 582 -29.66 -10.68 -15.84
CA GLY A 582 -30.81 -10.51 -14.95
C GLY A 582 -30.44 -9.88 -13.62
N THR A 583 -31.02 -10.39 -12.52
CA THR A 583 -30.81 -9.86 -11.15
C THR A 583 -30.17 -10.89 -10.22
N ARG A 584 -29.81 -12.07 -10.71
CA ARG A 584 -29.38 -13.19 -9.88
C ARG A 584 -28.00 -13.66 -10.28
N LEU A 585 -27.04 -13.55 -9.36
CA LEU A 585 -25.70 -14.13 -9.51
C LEU A 585 -25.75 -15.62 -9.25
N ARG A 586 -25.37 -16.42 -10.25
CA ARG A 586 -25.22 -17.88 -10.09
C ARG A 586 -23.84 -18.30 -10.51
N VAL A 587 -23.07 -18.80 -9.56
CA VAL A 587 -21.70 -19.29 -9.78
C VAL A 587 -21.56 -20.67 -9.14
N ASN A 588 -21.20 -21.65 -9.95
CA ASN A 588 -20.88 -22.99 -9.48
C ASN A 588 -19.55 -23.42 -10.13
N THR A 589 -18.51 -23.57 -9.34
CA THR A 589 -17.16 -23.86 -9.83
C THR A 589 -16.46 -24.93 -9.00
N GLY A 590 -15.61 -25.73 -9.63
CA GLY A 590 -14.78 -26.74 -8.99
C GLY A 590 -13.40 -26.20 -8.52
N ARG A 591 -13.16 -24.90 -8.61
CA ARG A 591 -11.88 -24.25 -8.24
C ARG A 591 -12.09 -22.80 -7.82
N ALA A 592 -11.05 -22.16 -7.32
CA ALA A 592 -11.03 -20.73 -7.06
C ALA A 592 -11.47 -19.94 -8.31
N THR A 593 -12.27 -18.92 -8.11
CA THR A 593 -12.84 -18.12 -9.20
C THR A 593 -13.01 -16.65 -8.81
N GLN A 594 -13.10 -15.82 -9.80
CA GLN A 594 -13.31 -14.38 -9.67
C GLN A 594 -14.24 -13.87 -10.77
N GLY A 595 -14.96 -12.78 -10.45
CA GLY A 595 -15.83 -12.11 -11.42
C GLY A 595 -15.98 -10.64 -11.13
N ILE A 596 -16.08 -9.84 -12.20
CA ILE A 596 -16.30 -8.39 -12.13
C ILE A 596 -17.41 -8.05 -13.14
N TRP A 597 -18.50 -7.47 -12.64
CA TRP A 597 -19.66 -7.12 -13.44
C TRP A 597 -20.09 -5.68 -13.20
N SER A 598 -20.45 -4.97 -14.26
CA SER A 598 -21.15 -3.70 -14.17
C SER A 598 -22.63 -3.95 -13.84
N LEU A 599 -23.17 -3.15 -12.94
CA LEU A 599 -24.58 -3.15 -12.56
C LEU A 599 -25.25 -1.85 -12.96
N ARG A 600 -26.57 -1.93 -13.25
CA ARG A 600 -27.44 -0.78 -13.50
C ARG A 600 -28.70 -0.84 -12.66
#